data_f06d03c95423678409d682e22f1ed312
#
_entry.id   f06d03c95423678409d682e22f1ed312
#
_cell.length_a   1.000
_cell.length_b   1.000
_cell.length_c   1.000
_cell.angle_alpha   90.00
_cell.angle_beta   90.00
_cell.angle_gamma   90.00
#
_symmetry.space_group_name_H-M   'P 1'
#
loop_
_entity.id
_entity.type
_entity.pdbx_description
1 polymer ?
#
loop_
_entity_poly.entity_id
_entity_poly.type
_entity_poly.pdbx_seq_one_letter_code
_entity_poly.pdbx_strand_id
1 'polypeptide(L)'
;MARLSSAVAVERPLASARRLILPLALAQFICSFAGSNMNVMIADISDDLDTTVKGVQTAITLFLLIMAILMIPFSKLTDRWGRKRCFIWGLTLYGIGAVISAVSPNLGVLILGNSVFEGVGTALLIPPVYILATLWFSDMTKRAWAFGVISGLGGIGAAAGPLIGGVITTGISWRAAFVFQALVVGSIVLLSRRLVDPLPADPTRPFDGIGAALSGVGMFCVVFGILQAGSNNTLLVGFLLVGVAFLLVFFFYIRARERSGKEPLLSTGLFRNRTCNLALVTQNIQWLLLMGTSFVVSVFLQEVRGYSAIKTGVVFTAATLGILFSSLAAERLAKRYAQRTLIVAGFVITLAGILLLLGLVRATDDVLAFLPGLALVGLGLGAMLTPSVNVVQSSFPEALQGEISGLSRSVSNLGSSFGTAIAGTILVSVIANGNRAYAWAMVVLVVFGLVGLGAALLLPARVERA
;
A
#
# COMPACT_ATOMS: atom_id res chain seq x y z
N MET A 1 2.56 32.74 16.89
CA MET A 1 2.97 32.87 15.47
C MET A 1 4.36 33.48 15.24
N ALA A 2 5.33 33.42 16.18
CA ALA A 2 6.61 34.15 16.04
C ALA A 2 7.84 33.34 16.50
N ARG A 3 7.93 32.03 16.16
CA ARG A 3 9.17 31.22 16.40
C ARG A 3 9.51 30.25 15.24
N LEU A 4 9.00 30.43 14.03
CA LEU A 4 9.31 29.56 12.88
C LEU A 4 10.30 30.18 11.87
N SER A 5 10.94 31.34 12.17
CA SER A 5 11.70 32.08 11.16
C SER A 5 13.22 32.01 11.28
N SER A 6 13.82 31.04 11.98
CA SER A 6 15.29 30.91 12.02
C SER A 6 15.84 29.48 12.08
N ALA A 7 15.17 28.51 11.49
CA ALA A 7 15.85 27.25 11.16
C ALA A 7 16.73 27.53 9.91
N VAL A 8 17.99 27.89 10.16
CA VAL A 8 19.03 28.03 9.11
C VAL A 8 19.05 26.78 8.26
N ALA A 9 18.59 26.90 7.03
CA ALA A 9 18.69 25.85 6.02
C ALA A 9 20.19 25.64 5.73
N VAL A 10 20.79 24.66 6.39
CA VAL A 10 22.16 24.27 6.12
C VAL A 10 22.16 23.59 4.75
N GLU A 11 22.61 24.30 3.72
CA GLU A 11 22.85 23.71 2.40
C GLU A 11 23.92 22.63 2.53
N ARG A 12 23.48 21.39 2.49
CA ARG A 12 24.38 20.22 2.57
C ARG A 12 24.81 19.78 1.15
N PRO A 13 26.08 19.41 0.95
CA PRO A 13 26.58 18.89 -0.33
C PRO A 13 25.77 17.69 -0.80
N LEU A 14 25.62 17.49 -2.12
CA LEU A 14 24.89 16.36 -2.73
C LEU A 14 25.32 14.97 -2.22
N ALA A 15 26.60 14.80 -1.89
CA ALA A 15 27.13 13.55 -1.30
C ALA A 15 26.54 13.27 0.09
N SER A 16 26.25 14.29 0.90
CA SER A 16 25.59 14.15 2.20
C SER A 16 24.08 13.88 2.02
N ALA A 17 23.46 14.47 1.00
CA ALA A 17 22.05 14.23 0.66
C ALA A 17 21.79 12.77 0.29
N ARG A 18 22.64 12.14 -0.52
CA ARG A 18 22.53 10.71 -0.89
C ARG A 18 22.61 9.80 0.34
N ARG A 19 23.49 10.09 1.30
CA ARG A 19 23.63 9.32 2.54
C ARG A 19 22.39 9.39 3.45
N LEU A 20 21.65 10.49 3.39
CA LEU A 20 20.41 10.67 4.16
C LEU A 20 19.21 9.98 3.49
N ILE A 21 19.13 10.04 2.16
CA ILE A 21 18.01 9.46 1.40
C ILE A 21 18.09 7.94 1.30
N LEU A 22 19.28 7.35 1.24
CA LEU A 22 19.46 5.92 1.03
C LEU A 22 18.69 5.06 2.06
N PRO A 23 18.80 5.25 3.39
CA PRO A 23 18.04 4.44 4.34
C PRO A 23 16.53 4.64 4.23
N LEU A 24 16.05 5.86 3.89
CA LEU A 24 14.62 6.12 3.69
C LEU A 24 14.10 5.40 2.44
N ALA A 25 14.86 5.43 1.35
CA ALA A 25 14.50 4.80 0.10
C ALA A 25 14.53 3.26 0.21
N LEU A 26 15.52 2.70 0.92
CA LEU A 26 15.58 1.26 1.22
C LEU A 26 14.43 0.82 2.15
N ALA A 27 14.03 1.66 3.10
CA ALA A 27 12.86 1.40 3.94
C ALA A 27 11.57 1.35 3.10
N GLN A 28 11.41 2.27 2.15
CA GLN A 28 10.27 2.24 1.23
C GLN A 28 10.32 1.00 0.32
N PHE A 29 11.51 0.61 -0.16
CA PHE A 29 11.73 -0.62 -0.94
C PHE A 29 11.24 -1.85 -0.17
N ILE A 30 11.74 -2.06 1.07
CA ILE A 30 11.42 -3.29 1.82
C ILE A 30 9.93 -3.37 2.21
N CYS A 31 9.30 -2.24 2.54
CA CYS A 31 7.87 -2.22 2.81
C CYS A 31 7.01 -2.59 1.58
N SER A 32 7.41 -2.08 0.41
CA SER A 32 6.71 -2.41 -0.84
C SER A 32 6.99 -3.85 -1.29
N PHE A 33 8.20 -4.34 -1.06
CA PHE A 33 8.58 -5.73 -1.28
C PHE A 33 7.71 -6.67 -0.45
N ALA A 34 7.57 -6.43 0.87
CA ALA A 34 6.76 -7.24 1.77
C ALA A 34 5.29 -7.32 1.33
N GLY A 35 4.74 -6.20 0.84
CA GLY A 35 3.35 -6.17 0.36
C GLY A 35 3.09 -7.01 -0.90
N SER A 36 4.11 -7.43 -1.62
CA SER A 36 3.97 -8.12 -2.91
C SER A 36 4.59 -9.52 -2.96
N ASN A 37 5.67 -9.78 -2.22
CA ASN A 37 6.39 -11.07 -2.29
C ASN A 37 5.56 -12.24 -1.78
N MET A 38 4.71 -12.04 -0.78
CA MET A 38 3.90 -13.11 -0.18
C MET A 38 2.93 -13.76 -1.18
N ASN A 39 2.51 -13.00 -2.21
CA ASN A 39 1.60 -13.51 -3.22
C ASN A 39 2.17 -14.71 -4.01
N VAL A 40 3.48 -14.79 -4.20
CA VAL A 40 4.11 -15.89 -4.95
C VAL A 40 4.49 -17.08 -4.06
N MET A 41 4.29 -16.97 -2.75
CA MET A 41 4.63 -18.01 -1.77
C MET A 41 3.37 -18.70 -1.19
N ILE A 42 2.18 -18.43 -1.75
CA ILE A 42 0.90 -18.85 -1.16
C ILE A 42 0.83 -20.38 -1.04
N ALA A 43 1.16 -21.11 -2.11
CA ALA A 43 1.15 -22.56 -2.12
C ALA A 43 2.18 -23.13 -1.13
N ASP A 44 3.44 -22.67 -1.23
CA ASP A 44 4.53 -23.15 -0.34
C ASP A 44 4.23 -22.90 1.15
N ILE A 45 3.60 -21.76 1.50
CA ILE A 45 3.18 -21.47 2.88
C ILE A 45 2.00 -22.34 3.28
N SER A 46 1.01 -22.54 2.39
CA SER A 46 -0.16 -23.35 2.69
C SER A 46 0.22 -24.80 2.98
N ASP A 47 1.09 -25.36 2.16
CA ASP A 47 1.56 -26.74 2.30
C ASP A 47 2.42 -26.93 3.54
N ASP A 48 3.39 -26.03 3.80
CA ASP A 48 4.36 -26.20 4.89
C ASP A 48 3.77 -25.90 6.28
N LEU A 49 2.76 -25.02 6.38
CA LEU A 49 2.07 -24.71 7.65
C LEU A 49 0.77 -25.50 7.86
N ASP A 50 0.49 -26.48 6.99
CA ASP A 50 -0.77 -27.27 7.00
C ASP A 50 -2.01 -26.36 7.13
N THR A 51 -2.07 -25.36 6.26
CA THR A 51 -3.13 -24.35 6.24
C THR A 51 -3.76 -24.24 4.86
N THR A 52 -4.73 -23.35 4.72
CA THR A 52 -5.44 -23.14 3.47
C THR A 52 -4.99 -21.83 2.78
N VAL A 53 -5.18 -21.75 1.47
CA VAL A 53 -5.03 -20.50 0.69
C VAL A 53 -5.78 -19.34 1.35
N LYS A 54 -6.98 -19.61 1.93
CA LYS A 54 -7.76 -18.62 2.69
C LYS A 54 -7.03 -18.15 3.95
N GLY A 55 -6.31 -19.04 4.64
CA GLY A 55 -5.48 -18.69 5.78
C GLY A 55 -4.36 -17.71 5.39
N VAL A 56 -3.63 -18.02 4.34
CA VAL A 56 -2.57 -17.13 3.81
C VAL A 56 -3.15 -15.81 3.30
N GLN A 57 -4.29 -15.86 2.58
CA GLN A 57 -5.03 -14.65 2.18
C GLN A 57 -5.36 -13.76 3.39
N THR A 58 -5.79 -14.36 4.50
CA THR A 58 -6.09 -13.64 5.73
C THR A 58 -4.85 -12.93 6.28
N ALA A 59 -3.70 -13.61 6.30
CA ALA A 59 -2.43 -13.01 6.73
C ALA A 59 -2.05 -11.79 5.87
N ILE A 60 -2.10 -11.91 4.54
CA ILE A 60 -1.81 -10.81 3.60
C ILE A 60 -2.80 -9.65 3.82
N THR A 61 -4.09 -9.96 3.91
CA THR A 61 -5.14 -8.94 4.08
C THR A 61 -4.97 -8.19 5.41
N LEU A 62 -4.69 -8.91 6.51
CA LEU A 62 -4.47 -8.31 7.82
C LEU A 62 -3.22 -7.43 7.86
N PHE A 63 -2.13 -7.81 7.19
CA PHE A 63 -0.94 -6.96 7.05
C PHE A 63 -1.30 -5.60 6.45
N LEU A 64 -1.97 -5.60 5.30
CA LEU A 64 -2.40 -4.39 4.60
C LEU A 64 -3.41 -3.57 5.40
N LEU A 65 -4.31 -4.24 6.12
CA LEU A 65 -5.31 -3.61 6.96
C LEU A 65 -4.69 -2.93 8.19
N ILE A 66 -3.76 -3.59 8.87
CA ILE A 66 -3.06 -3.02 10.03
C ILE A 66 -2.28 -1.78 9.61
N MET A 67 -1.61 -1.83 8.45
CA MET A 67 -1.00 -0.64 7.86
C MET A 67 -2.03 0.48 7.63
N ALA A 68 -3.18 0.17 7.03
CA ALA A 68 -4.24 1.15 6.76
C ALA A 68 -4.75 1.81 8.03
N ILE A 69 -5.03 1.02 9.07
CA ILE A 69 -5.57 1.48 10.37
C ILE A 69 -4.58 2.40 11.08
N LEU A 70 -3.30 2.01 11.12
CA LEU A 70 -2.29 2.67 11.95
C LEU A 70 -1.56 3.81 11.26
N MET A 71 -1.64 3.92 9.94
CA MET A 71 -0.90 4.93 9.17
C MET A 71 -1.24 6.37 9.61
N ILE A 72 -2.52 6.67 9.82
CA ILE A 72 -2.96 8.01 10.25
C ILE A 72 -2.56 8.29 11.71
N PRO A 73 -2.87 7.42 12.69
CA PRO A 73 -2.42 7.60 14.07
C PRO A 73 -0.91 7.77 14.19
N PHE A 74 -0.13 6.92 13.52
CA PHE A 74 1.32 6.99 13.62
C PHE A 74 1.94 8.18 12.88
N SER A 75 1.29 8.69 11.85
CA SER A 75 1.68 9.97 11.25
C SER A 75 1.62 11.11 12.27
N LYS A 76 0.55 11.19 13.09
CA LYS A 76 0.42 12.17 14.18
C LYS A 76 1.42 11.90 15.32
N LEU A 77 1.65 10.65 15.69
CA LEU A 77 2.60 10.27 16.74
C LEU A 77 4.05 10.53 16.36
N THR A 78 4.38 10.52 15.07
CA THR A 78 5.72 10.83 14.57
C THR A 78 6.21 12.20 14.99
N ASP A 79 5.34 13.21 15.01
CA ASP A 79 5.69 14.55 15.49
C ASP A 79 5.87 14.60 17.00
N ARG A 80 5.10 13.81 17.75
CA ARG A 80 5.13 13.75 19.21
C ARG A 80 6.35 12.99 19.76
N TRP A 81 6.70 11.87 19.13
CA TRP A 81 7.79 10.99 19.61
C TRP A 81 9.14 11.27 18.94
N GLY A 82 9.16 12.03 17.84
CA GLY A 82 10.32 12.30 17.01
C GLY A 82 10.44 11.34 15.82
N ARG A 83 10.74 11.91 14.66
CA ARG A 83 10.74 11.19 13.35
C ARG A 83 11.77 10.09 13.31
N LYS A 84 13.01 10.38 13.75
CA LYS A 84 14.07 9.37 13.80
C LYS A 84 13.72 8.20 14.72
N ARG A 85 13.15 8.49 15.91
CA ARG A 85 12.77 7.45 16.87
C ARG A 85 11.69 6.56 16.30
N CYS A 86 10.63 7.13 15.74
CA CYS A 86 9.55 6.36 15.10
C CYS A 86 10.08 5.50 13.93
N PHE A 87 10.98 6.07 13.12
CA PHE A 87 11.62 5.35 12.03
C PHE A 87 12.41 4.12 12.51
N ILE A 88 13.27 4.30 13.53
CA ILE A 88 14.07 3.19 14.09
C ILE A 88 13.18 2.16 14.80
N TRP A 89 12.18 2.59 15.59
CA TRP A 89 11.25 1.68 16.24
C TRP A 89 10.42 0.90 15.22
N GLY A 90 9.97 1.56 14.15
CA GLY A 90 9.26 0.91 13.06
C GLY A 90 10.11 -0.17 12.38
N LEU A 91 11.38 0.14 12.06
CA LEU A 91 12.32 -0.83 11.50
C LEU A 91 12.60 -2.00 12.47
N THR A 92 12.74 -1.71 13.78
CA THR A 92 12.99 -2.75 14.79
C THR A 92 11.79 -3.68 14.90
N LEU A 93 10.56 -3.14 15.00
CA LEU A 93 9.33 -3.94 15.04
C LEU A 93 9.19 -4.77 13.77
N TYR A 94 9.42 -4.17 12.61
CA TYR A 94 9.40 -4.88 11.32
C TYR A 94 10.41 -6.03 11.31
N GLY A 95 11.68 -5.77 11.71
CA GLY A 95 12.72 -6.80 11.75
C GLY A 95 12.40 -7.95 12.71
N ILE A 96 11.83 -7.66 13.88
CA ILE A 96 11.33 -8.66 14.83
C ILE A 96 10.22 -9.49 14.16
N GLY A 97 9.27 -8.83 13.49
CA GLY A 97 8.20 -9.49 12.76
C GLY A 97 8.73 -10.43 11.68
N ALA A 98 9.70 -9.98 10.88
CA ALA A 98 10.33 -10.80 9.86
C ALA A 98 11.05 -12.03 10.44
N VAL A 99 11.73 -11.89 11.59
CA VAL A 99 12.33 -13.05 12.28
C VAL A 99 11.27 -14.01 12.80
N ILE A 100 10.18 -13.51 13.43
CA ILE A 100 9.08 -14.35 13.88
C ILE A 100 8.43 -15.09 12.70
N SER A 101 8.22 -14.41 11.58
CA SER A 101 7.68 -15.00 10.35
C SER A 101 8.59 -16.09 9.77
N ALA A 102 9.92 -15.86 9.79
CA ALA A 102 10.90 -16.84 9.31
C ALA A 102 10.92 -18.16 10.10
N VAL A 103 10.63 -18.09 11.41
CA VAL A 103 10.62 -19.28 12.29
C VAL A 103 9.22 -19.76 12.62
N SER A 104 8.19 -19.27 11.94
CA SER A 104 6.79 -19.59 12.26
C SER A 104 6.47 -21.07 12.05
N PRO A 105 5.96 -21.76 13.09
CA PRO A 105 5.56 -23.16 13.00
C PRO A 105 4.10 -23.36 12.54
N ASN A 106 3.32 -22.30 12.50
CA ASN A 106 1.90 -22.34 12.13
C ASN A 106 1.42 -20.95 11.65
N LEU A 107 0.23 -20.91 11.05
CA LEU A 107 -0.39 -19.70 10.53
C LEU A 107 -0.56 -18.60 11.60
N GLY A 108 -0.88 -18.95 12.84
CA GLY A 108 -1.09 -17.98 13.92
C GLY A 108 0.18 -17.18 14.22
N VAL A 109 1.33 -17.85 14.28
CA VAL A 109 2.63 -17.22 14.49
C VAL A 109 3.06 -16.42 13.26
N LEU A 110 2.76 -16.90 12.05
CA LEU A 110 2.98 -16.15 10.82
C LEU A 110 2.16 -14.85 10.81
N ILE A 111 0.88 -14.90 11.18
CA ILE A 111 0.03 -13.70 11.31
C ILE A 111 0.61 -12.74 12.34
N LEU A 112 1.06 -13.24 13.49
CA LEU A 112 1.69 -12.41 14.51
C LEU A 112 2.94 -11.70 13.96
N GLY A 113 3.85 -12.43 13.31
CA GLY A 113 5.08 -11.88 12.74
C GLY A 113 4.79 -10.92 11.58
N ASN A 114 4.23 -11.45 10.50
CA ASN A 114 4.02 -10.70 9.25
C ASN A 114 2.90 -9.65 9.40
N SER A 115 1.70 -10.04 9.86
CA SER A 115 0.58 -9.11 9.82
C SER A 115 0.65 -8.09 10.95
N VAL A 116 0.96 -8.52 12.19
CA VAL A 116 0.95 -7.61 13.34
C VAL A 116 2.27 -6.86 13.44
N PHE A 117 3.41 -7.53 13.64
CA PHE A 117 4.69 -6.86 13.88
C PHE A 117 5.20 -6.11 12.64
N GLU A 118 5.24 -6.75 11.48
CA GLU A 118 5.68 -6.06 10.25
C GLU A 118 4.66 -4.98 9.82
N GLY A 119 3.34 -5.22 9.96
CA GLY A 119 2.30 -4.25 9.66
C GLY A 119 2.37 -3.01 10.55
N VAL A 120 2.50 -3.19 11.88
CA VAL A 120 2.69 -2.09 12.85
C VAL A 120 4.01 -1.37 12.58
N GLY A 121 5.09 -2.13 12.36
CA GLY A 121 6.42 -1.60 12.03
C GLY A 121 6.38 -0.73 10.79
N THR A 122 5.75 -1.20 9.71
CA THR A 122 5.59 -0.45 8.46
C THR A 122 4.78 0.83 8.65
N ALA A 123 3.66 0.75 9.38
CA ALA A 123 2.82 1.92 9.64
C ALA A 123 3.55 2.99 10.46
N LEU A 124 4.47 2.60 11.34
CA LEU A 124 5.27 3.51 12.15
C LEU A 124 6.47 4.10 11.38
N LEU A 125 7.06 3.35 10.45
CA LEU A 125 8.27 3.79 9.74
C LEU A 125 7.99 4.62 8.48
N ILE A 126 6.87 4.44 7.79
CA ILE A 126 6.59 5.12 6.51
C ILE A 126 6.33 6.62 6.66
N PRO A 127 5.51 7.13 7.61
CA PRO A 127 5.30 8.57 7.77
C PRO A 127 6.61 9.34 7.98
N PRO A 128 7.53 8.94 8.88
CA PRO A 128 8.83 9.59 9.04
C PRO A 128 9.66 9.70 7.77
N VAL A 129 9.59 8.71 6.86
CA VAL A 129 10.34 8.72 5.59
C VAL A 129 10.06 9.97 4.78
N TYR A 130 8.78 10.32 4.60
CA TYR A 130 8.38 11.47 3.81
C TYR A 130 8.56 12.79 4.58
N ILE A 131 8.28 12.79 5.90
CA ILE A 131 8.46 13.98 6.75
C ILE A 131 9.93 14.38 6.83
N LEU A 132 10.85 13.44 7.08
CA LEU A 132 12.29 13.71 7.13
C LEU A 132 12.81 14.22 5.78
N ALA A 133 12.37 13.63 4.66
CA ALA A 133 12.72 14.11 3.33
C ALA A 133 12.24 15.55 3.10
N THR A 134 11.04 15.91 3.55
CA THR A 134 10.51 17.28 3.48
C THR A 134 11.33 18.26 4.31
N LEU A 135 11.69 17.88 5.52
CA LEU A 135 12.43 18.75 6.46
C LEU A 135 13.91 18.92 6.07
N TRP A 136 14.54 17.93 5.45
CA TRP A 136 15.94 18.04 5.03
C TRP A 136 16.14 18.82 3.75
N PHE A 137 15.11 18.89 2.89
CA PHE A 137 15.17 19.58 1.61
C PHE A 137 14.14 20.70 1.54
N SER A 138 14.57 21.94 1.84
CA SER A 138 13.75 23.14 1.73
C SER A 138 13.51 23.54 0.26
N ASP A 139 14.47 23.27 -0.61
CA ASP A 139 14.37 23.52 -2.04
C ASP A 139 13.43 22.53 -2.73
N MET A 140 12.44 23.04 -3.48
CA MET A 140 11.41 22.24 -4.14
C MET A 140 11.97 21.23 -5.13
N THR A 141 13.05 21.56 -5.84
CA THR A 141 13.67 20.67 -6.83
C THR A 141 14.38 19.51 -6.14
N LYS A 142 15.14 19.78 -5.07
CA LYS A 142 15.83 18.77 -4.27
C LYS A 142 14.81 17.88 -3.53
N ARG A 143 13.70 18.44 -3.03
CA ARG A 143 12.60 17.70 -2.40
C ARG A 143 11.92 16.76 -3.40
N ALA A 144 11.60 17.25 -4.61
CA ALA A 144 11.03 16.43 -5.68
C ALA A 144 11.96 15.29 -6.09
N TRP A 145 13.28 15.53 -6.19
CA TRP A 145 14.26 14.49 -6.40
C TRP A 145 14.27 13.43 -5.28
N ALA A 146 14.24 13.86 -4.01
CA ALA A 146 14.23 12.96 -2.86
C ALA A 146 12.98 12.06 -2.86
N PHE A 147 11.80 12.64 -3.11
CA PHE A 147 10.55 11.88 -3.23
C PHE A 147 10.56 10.95 -4.44
N GLY A 148 11.15 11.38 -5.56
CA GLY A 148 11.34 10.53 -6.74
C GLY A 148 12.18 9.29 -6.45
N VAL A 149 13.30 9.44 -5.73
CA VAL A 149 14.16 8.31 -5.32
C VAL A 149 13.43 7.38 -4.35
N ILE A 150 12.77 7.91 -3.30
CA ILE A 150 12.03 7.11 -2.33
C ILE A 150 10.89 6.34 -3.01
N SER A 151 10.07 7.02 -3.80
CA SER A 151 8.94 6.40 -4.50
C SER A 151 9.40 5.42 -5.58
N GLY A 152 10.50 5.74 -6.28
CA GLY A 152 11.11 4.88 -7.29
C GLY A 152 11.59 3.55 -6.70
N LEU A 153 12.31 3.59 -5.55
CA LEU A 153 12.70 2.37 -4.86
C LEU A 153 11.49 1.60 -4.30
N GLY A 154 10.44 2.32 -3.86
CA GLY A 154 9.18 1.69 -3.50
C GLY A 154 8.53 0.95 -4.67
N GLY A 155 8.49 1.57 -5.84
CA GLY A 155 8.02 0.93 -7.07
C GLY A 155 8.85 -0.30 -7.46
N ILE A 156 10.18 -0.19 -7.37
CA ILE A 156 11.08 -1.33 -7.61
C ILE A 156 10.83 -2.46 -6.60
N GLY A 157 10.62 -2.13 -5.31
CA GLY A 157 10.31 -3.12 -4.28
C GLY A 157 9.03 -3.88 -4.56
N ALA A 158 7.94 -3.17 -4.86
CA ALA A 158 6.66 -3.77 -5.21
C ALA A 158 6.76 -4.64 -6.48
N ALA A 159 7.50 -4.17 -7.45
CA ALA A 159 7.65 -4.81 -8.74
C ALA A 159 8.59 -6.02 -8.70
N ALA A 160 9.72 -5.92 -7.99
CA ALA A 160 10.69 -7.00 -7.83
C ALA A 160 10.28 -8.04 -6.77
N GLY A 161 9.29 -7.71 -5.92
CA GLY A 161 8.82 -8.60 -4.85
C GLY A 161 8.48 -10.01 -5.33
N PRO A 162 7.59 -10.19 -6.31
CA PRO A 162 7.26 -11.51 -6.81
C PRO A 162 8.45 -12.25 -7.43
N LEU A 163 9.33 -11.57 -8.16
CA LEU A 163 10.49 -12.19 -8.77
C LEU A 163 11.52 -12.63 -7.74
N ILE A 164 11.94 -11.71 -6.86
CA ILE A 164 12.92 -12.00 -5.79
C ILE A 164 12.34 -13.01 -4.80
N GLY A 165 11.08 -12.83 -4.39
CA GLY A 165 10.37 -13.77 -3.52
C GLY A 165 10.29 -15.16 -4.13
N GLY A 166 9.94 -15.26 -5.42
CA GLY A 166 9.86 -16.52 -6.14
C GLY A 166 11.21 -17.22 -6.26
N VAL A 167 12.30 -16.49 -6.56
CA VAL A 167 13.67 -17.04 -6.62
C VAL A 167 14.11 -17.58 -5.26
N ILE A 168 13.92 -16.81 -4.19
CA ILE A 168 14.32 -17.22 -2.84
C ILE A 168 13.49 -18.43 -2.38
N THR A 169 12.19 -18.41 -2.61
CA THR A 169 11.28 -19.48 -2.19
C THR A 169 11.60 -20.79 -2.87
N THR A 170 11.77 -20.77 -4.20
CA THR A 170 12.07 -21.99 -4.97
C THR A 170 13.50 -22.47 -4.73
N GLY A 171 14.47 -21.55 -4.55
CA GLY A 171 15.87 -21.92 -4.39
C GLY A 171 16.26 -22.36 -2.98
N ILE A 172 15.53 -21.88 -1.96
CA ILE A 172 15.85 -22.13 -0.54
C ILE A 172 14.60 -22.53 0.22
N SER A 173 13.71 -21.57 0.52
CA SER A 173 12.39 -21.75 1.14
C SER A 173 11.67 -20.39 1.24
N TRP A 174 10.36 -20.41 1.45
CA TRP A 174 9.59 -19.20 1.74
C TRP A 174 10.05 -18.49 3.04
N ARG A 175 10.54 -19.23 4.03
CA ARG A 175 11.12 -18.68 5.27
C ARG A 175 12.36 -17.82 4.99
N ALA A 176 13.16 -18.20 4.02
CA ALA A 176 14.36 -17.46 3.63
C ALA A 176 14.02 -16.05 3.06
N ALA A 177 12.83 -15.85 2.50
CA ALA A 177 12.39 -14.54 2.06
C ALA A 177 12.16 -13.59 3.27
N PHE A 178 11.69 -14.08 4.40
CA PHE A 178 11.59 -13.31 5.64
C PHE A 178 12.96 -13.08 6.30
N VAL A 179 13.89 -14.04 6.22
CA VAL A 179 15.28 -13.83 6.64
C VAL A 179 15.91 -12.72 5.80
N PHE A 180 15.73 -12.73 4.49
CA PHE A 180 16.20 -11.67 3.60
C PHE A 180 15.65 -10.30 4.04
N GLN A 181 14.36 -10.21 4.35
CA GLN A 181 13.75 -8.97 4.85
C GLN A 181 14.42 -8.51 6.16
N ALA A 182 14.62 -9.42 7.12
CA ALA A 182 15.27 -9.12 8.40
C ALA A 182 16.70 -8.60 8.20
N LEU A 183 17.48 -9.18 7.29
CA LEU A 183 18.84 -8.74 6.94
C LEU A 183 18.85 -7.35 6.30
N VAL A 184 17.95 -7.10 5.36
CA VAL A 184 17.81 -5.77 4.73
C VAL A 184 17.44 -4.72 5.78
N VAL A 185 16.47 -5.01 6.64
CA VAL A 185 16.06 -4.10 7.72
C VAL A 185 17.20 -3.85 8.71
N GLY A 186 17.95 -4.89 9.11
CA GLY A 186 19.16 -4.75 9.93
C GLY A 186 20.18 -3.80 9.30
N SER A 187 20.39 -3.94 7.98
CA SER A 187 21.27 -3.05 7.21
C SER A 187 20.76 -1.60 7.21
N ILE A 188 19.44 -1.40 7.05
CA ILE A 188 18.82 -0.07 7.12
C ILE A 188 18.99 0.55 8.51
N VAL A 189 18.80 -0.22 9.59
CA VAL A 189 19.02 0.27 10.97
C VAL A 189 20.46 0.72 11.17
N LEU A 190 21.45 -0.03 10.67
CA LEU A 190 22.86 0.36 10.74
C LEU A 190 23.14 1.66 9.98
N LEU A 191 22.62 1.80 8.76
CA LEU A 191 22.75 3.01 7.95
C LEU A 191 22.06 4.22 8.62
N SER A 192 20.98 3.97 9.35
CA SER A 192 20.14 5.00 9.97
C SER A 192 20.71 5.57 11.27
N ARG A 193 21.77 4.97 11.83
CA ARG A 193 22.45 5.49 13.05
C ARG A 193 22.90 6.94 12.90
N ARG A 194 23.30 7.33 11.68
CA ARG A 194 23.81 8.68 11.34
C ARG A 194 22.71 9.67 10.95
N LEU A 195 21.42 9.23 10.90
CA LEU A 195 20.33 10.15 10.65
C LEU A 195 20.18 11.12 11.82
N VAL A 196 19.88 12.36 11.51
CA VAL A 196 19.62 13.41 12.52
C VAL A 196 18.20 13.90 12.29
N ASP A 197 17.39 13.93 13.35
CA ASP A 197 16.08 14.58 13.29
C ASP A 197 16.30 16.09 13.30
N PRO A 198 15.85 16.84 12.29
CA PRO A 198 16.07 18.29 12.22
C PRO A 198 15.23 19.08 13.21
N LEU A 199 14.13 18.49 13.70
CA LEU A 199 13.25 19.12 14.68
C LEU A 199 13.12 18.25 15.92
N PRO A 200 13.09 18.86 17.13
CA PRO A 200 12.86 18.10 18.35
C PRO A 200 11.46 17.48 18.37
N ALA A 201 11.33 16.39 19.12
CA ALA A 201 10.04 15.81 19.44
C ALA A 201 9.22 16.82 20.27
N ASP A 202 7.91 16.87 20.00
CA ASP A 202 6.98 17.73 20.74
C ASP A 202 5.94 16.89 21.50
N PRO A 203 6.23 16.47 22.76
CA PRO A 203 5.32 15.65 23.55
C PRO A 203 3.99 16.35 23.88
N THR A 204 3.92 17.66 23.70
CA THR A 204 2.72 18.45 24.02
C THR A 204 1.65 18.40 22.94
N ARG A 205 2.01 17.91 21.74
CA ARG A 205 1.02 17.76 20.65
C ARG A 205 -0.11 16.86 21.05
N PRO A 206 -1.36 17.31 20.88
CA PRO A 206 -2.54 16.50 21.21
C PRO A 206 -2.61 15.27 20.31
N PHE A 207 -3.07 14.15 20.89
CA PHE A 207 -3.32 12.92 20.18
C PHE A 207 -4.76 12.43 20.43
N ASP A 208 -5.45 12.10 19.37
CA ASP A 208 -6.83 11.63 19.42
C ASP A 208 -6.89 10.10 19.42
N GLY A 209 -6.64 9.50 20.59
CA GLY A 209 -6.67 8.03 20.74
C GLY A 209 -8.06 7.42 20.54
N ILE A 210 -9.14 8.15 20.91
CA ILE A 210 -10.52 7.66 20.73
C ILE A 210 -10.85 7.64 19.24
N GLY A 211 -10.55 8.71 18.49
CA GLY A 211 -10.73 8.73 17.04
C GLY A 211 -9.94 7.62 16.34
N ALA A 212 -8.69 7.38 16.78
CA ALA A 212 -7.87 6.29 16.26
C ALA A 212 -8.50 4.91 16.52
N ALA A 213 -9.01 4.66 17.73
CA ALA A 213 -9.68 3.41 18.08
C ALA A 213 -10.98 3.21 17.28
N LEU A 214 -11.83 4.24 17.18
CA LEU A 214 -13.10 4.17 16.45
C LEU A 214 -12.87 3.88 14.94
N SER A 215 -11.96 4.60 14.30
CA SER A 215 -11.63 4.38 12.89
C SER A 215 -11.00 3.00 12.67
N GLY A 216 -10.10 2.58 13.57
CA GLY A 216 -9.42 1.29 13.51
C GLY A 216 -10.37 0.11 13.62
N VAL A 217 -11.24 0.11 14.66
CA VAL A 217 -12.25 -0.93 14.85
C VAL A 217 -13.22 -0.96 13.67
N GLY A 218 -13.67 0.21 13.19
CA GLY A 218 -14.56 0.29 12.04
C GLY A 218 -13.95 -0.32 10.78
N MET A 219 -12.72 0.05 10.42
CA MET A 219 -12.01 -0.52 9.26
C MET A 219 -11.77 -2.03 9.43
N PHE A 220 -11.34 -2.45 10.64
CA PHE A 220 -11.12 -3.87 10.93
C PHE A 220 -12.40 -4.68 10.71
N CYS A 221 -13.52 -4.24 11.28
CA CYS A 221 -14.78 -4.95 11.13
C CYS A 221 -15.23 -5.02 9.66
N VAL A 222 -15.12 -3.95 8.89
CA VAL A 222 -15.50 -3.97 7.46
C VAL A 222 -14.67 -5.00 6.69
N VAL A 223 -13.34 -4.95 6.80
CA VAL A 223 -12.46 -5.86 6.04
C VAL A 223 -12.59 -7.30 6.52
N PHE A 224 -12.63 -7.52 7.85
CA PHE A 224 -12.79 -8.84 8.40
C PHE A 224 -14.15 -9.47 8.04
N GLY A 225 -15.20 -8.63 8.00
CA GLY A 225 -16.50 -9.06 7.50
C GLY A 225 -16.42 -9.56 6.06
N ILE A 226 -15.73 -8.84 5.18
CA ILE A 226 -15.55 -9.25 3.76
C ILE A 226 -14.84 -10.61 3.68
N LEU A 227 -13.86 -10.89 4.53
CA LEU A 227 -13.17 -12.18 4.57
C LEU A 227 -14.10 -13.35 4.99
N GLN A 228 -15.23 -13.07 5.62
CA GLN A 228 -16.24 -14.09 5.97
C GLN A 228 -17.21 -14.40 4.81
N ALA A 229 -17.18 -13.63 3.73
CA ALA A 229 -18.05 -13.88 2.58
C ALA A 229 -17.85 -15.29 2.01
N GLY A 230 -18.94 -15.94 1.68
CA GLY A 230 -18.94 -17.33 1.18
C GLY A 230 -18.72 -18.42 2.25
N SER A 231 -18.28 -18.09 3.46
CA SER A 231 -18.14 -19.04 4.57
C SER A 231 -19.19 -18.85 5.66
N ASN A 232 -19.48 -17.62 6.04
CA ASN A 232 -20.48 -17.28 7.05
C ASN A 232 -21.12 -15.91 6.77
N ASN A 233 -22.25 -15.92 6.05
CA ASN A 233 -22.94 -14.69 5.67
C ASN A 233 -23.50 -13.91 6.88
N THR A 234 -23.80 -14.57 7.99
CA THR A 234 -24.25 -13.90 9.22
C THR A 234 -23.12 -13.08 9.82
N LEU A 235 -21.90 -13.65 9.89
CA LEU A 235 -20.72 -12.91 10.33
C LEU A 235 -20.36 -11.78 9.35
N LEU A 236 -20.46 -12.02 8.04
CA LEU A 236 -20.26 -10.97 7.03
C LEU A 236 -21.15 -9.77 7.33
N VAL A 237 -22.47 -9.97 7.39
CA VAL A 237 -23.44 -8.89 7.61
C VAL A 237 -23.25 -8.25 8.99
N GLY A 238 -23.06 -9.05 10.04
CA GLY A 238 -22.84 -8.55 11.40
C GLY A 238 -21.59 -7.64 11.48
N PHE A 239 -20.45 -8.09 10.97
CA PHE A 239 -19.23 -7.31 10.97
C PHE A 239 -19.33 -6.05 10.08
N LEU A 240 -20.00 -6.13 8.92
CA LEU A 240 -20.22 -4.95 8.07
C LEU A 240 -21.10 -3.90 8.78
N LEU A 241 -22.20 -4.29 9.42
CA LEU A 241 -23.05 -3.39 10.16
C LEU A 241 -22.31 -2.73 11.32
N VAL A 242 -21.59 -3.51 12.12
CA VAL A 242 -20.77 -3.00 13.22
C VAL A 242 -19.68 -2.05 12.69
N GLY A 243 -18.99 -2.44 11.64
CA GLY A 243 -17.93 -1.63 11.04
C GLY A 243 -18.44 -0.28 10.52
N VAL A 244 -19.55 -0.29 9.78
CA VAL A 244 -20.19 0.95 9.31
C VAL A 244 -20.68 1.81 10.48
N ALA A 245 -21.27 1.22 11.53
CA ALA A 245 -21.69 1.95 12.73
C ALA A 245 -20.47 2.64 13.40
N PHE A 246 -19.34 1.95 13.59
CA PHE A 246 -18.13 2.55 14.16
C PHE A 246 -17.58 3.68 13.29
N LEU A 247 -17.58 3.54 11.96
CA LEU A 247 -17.11 4.60 11.05
C LEU A 247 -18.05 5.82 11.06
N LEU A 248 -19.35 5.61 11.20
CA LEU A 248 -20.31 6.71 11.37
C LEU A 248 -20.10 7.42 12.71
N VAL A 249 -19.96 6.65 13.81
CA VAL A 249 -19.61 7.21 15.14
C VAL A 249 -18.30 7.98 15.07
N PHE A 250 -17.28 7.44 14.42
CA PHE A 250 -16.02 8.13 14.20
C PHE A 250 -16.22 9.48 13.49
N PHE A 251 -16.99 9.51 12.40
CA PHE A 251 -17.23 10.74 11.65
C PHE A 251 -17.94 11.81 12.50
N PHE A 252 -18.99 11.44 13.26
CA PHE A 252 -19.67 12.36 14.15
C PHE A 252 -18.78 12.81 15.32
N TYR A 253 -17.95 11.90 15.85
CA TYR A 253 -17.03 12.18 16.93
C TYR A 253 -15.96 13.20 16.49
N ILE A 254 -15.27 13.02 15.36
CA ILE A 254 -14.25 13.98 14.89
C ILE A 254 -14.87 15.35 14.64
N ARG A 255 -16.10 15.41 14.10
CA ARG A 255 -16.84 16.65 13.88
C ARG A 255 -17.20 17.36 15.20
N ALA A 256 -17.64 16.63 16.20
CA ALA A 256 -17.94 17.17 17.53
C ALA A 256 -16.67 17.69 18.21
N ARG A 257 -15.58 16.95 18.11
CA ARG A 257 -14.27 17.29 18.66
C ARG A 257 -13.71 18.58 18.03
N GLU A 258 -13.79 18.70 16.70
CA GLU A 258 -13.38 19.91 15.96
C GLU A 258 -14.21 21.14 16.38
N ARG A 259 -15.55 20.98 16.53
CA ARG A 259 -16.42 22.04 17.03
C ARG A 259 -16.09 22.48 18.46
N SER A 260 -15.56 21.58 19.28
CA SER A 260 -15.14 21.92 20.65
C SER A 260 -13.74 22.53 20.72
N GLY A 261 -13.13 22.88 19.58
CA GLY A 261 -11.79 23.47 19.50
C GLY A 261 -10.65 22.51 19.79
N LYS A 262 -10.91 21.20 19.87
CA LYS A 262 -9.89 20.17 20.08
C LYS A 262 -9.43 19.61 18.73
N GLU A 263 -8.13 19.33 18.63
CA GLU A 263 -7.56 18.74 17.42
C GLU A 263 -8.08 17.29 17.22
N PRO A 264 -8.80 16.99 16.10
CA PRO A 264 -9.25 15.64 15.81
C PRO A 264 -8.14 14.81 15.18
N LEU A 265 -8.35 13.49 15.05
CA LEU A 265 -7.44 12.60 14.32
C LEU A 265 -7.29 13.04 12.86
N LEU A 266 -8.41 13.36 12.21
CA LEU A 266 -8.50 13.92 10.87
C LEU A 266 -9.39 15.15 10.88
N SER A 267 -8.95 16.22 10.23
CA SER A 267 -9.78 17.42 10.03
C SER A 267 -10.96 17.12 9.11
N THR A 268 -12.17 17.52 9.54
CA THR A 268 -13.39 17.33 8.70
C THR A 268 -13.35 18.17 7.42
N GLY A 269 -12.52 19.21 7.38
CA GLY A 269 -12.25 20.02 6.19
C GLY A 269 -11.68 19.22 5.02
N LEU A 270 -10.92 18.13 5.30
CA LEU A 270 -10.37 17.27 4.28
C LEU A 270 -11.47 16.62 3.40
N PHE A 271 -12.60 16.26 4.01
CA PHE A 271 -13.72 15.61 3.32
C PHE A 271 -14.65 16.57 2.56
N ARG A 272 -14.45 17.89 2.70
CA ARG A 272 -15.24 18.90 1.96
C ARG A 272 -14.69 19.15 0.55
N ASN A 273 -13.43 18.82 0.29
CA ASN A 273 -12.84 19.01 -1.02
C ASN A 273 -13.22 17.87 -1.97
N ARG A 274 -14.13 18.17 -2.92
CA ARG A 274 -14.61 17.19 -3.91
C ARG A 274 -13.50 16.59 -4.74
N THR A 275 -12.51 17.39 -5.15
CA THR A 275 -11.37 16.92 -5.95
C THR A 275 -10.53 15.92 -5.17
N CYS A 276 -10.23 16.20 -3.89
CA CYS A 276 -9.52 15.29 -3.02
C CYS A 276 -10.29 13.99 -2.81
N ASN A 277 -11.60 14.07 -2.52
CA ASN A 277 -12.42 12.87 -2.30
C ASN A 277 -12.44 11.95 -3.54
N LEU A 278 -12.64 12.53 -4.73
CA LEU A 278 -12.58 11.76 -5.99
C LEU A 278 -11.19 11.15 -6.21
N ALA A 279 -10.12 11.92 -5.93
CA ALA A 279 -8.76 11.42 -6.05
C ALA A 279 -8.44 10.30 -5.04
N LEU A 280 -8.94 10.38 -3.80
CA LEU A 280 -8.83 9.31 -2.82
C LEU A 280 -9.57 8.04 -3.26
N VAL A 281 -10.76 8.18 -3.87
CA VAL A 281 -11.51 7.05 -4.45
C VAL A 281 -10.71 6.42 -5.60
N THR A 282 -10.17 7.22 -6.53
CA THR A 282 -9.34 6.67 -7.63
C THR A 282 -8.11 5.97 -7.09
N GLN A 283 -7.45 6.52 -6.07
CA GLN A 283 -6.29 5.94 -5.42
C GLN A 283 -6.62 4.62 -4.70
N ASN A 284 -7.73 4.56 -3.97
CA ASN A 284 -8.19 3.33 -3.32
C ASN A 284 -8.42 2.21 -4.34
N ILE A 285 -9.18 2.51 -5.41
CA ILE A 285 -9.49 1.53 -6.45
C ILE A 285 -8.23 1.11 -7.22
N GLN A 286 -7.31 2.01 -7.50
CA GLN A 286 -6.03 1.69 -8.12
C GLN A 286 -5.27 0.62 -7.35
N TRP A 287 -5.15 0.76 -6.02
CA TRP A 287 -4.47 -0.20 -5.16
C TRP A 287 -5.29 -1.49 -4.96
N LEU A 288 -6.62 -1.38 -4.98
CA LEU A 288 -7.52 -2.53 -5.01
C LEU A 288 -7.29 -3.39 -6.26
N LEU A 289 -7.19 -2.75 -7.43
CA LEU A 289 -6.92 -3.46 -8.70
C LEU A 289 -5.52 -4.09 -8.70
N LEU A 290 -4.51 -3.37 -8.19
CA LEU A 290 -3.14 -3.88 -8.13
C LEU A 290 -3.06 -5.16 -7.27
N MET A 291 -3.50 -5.08 -6.01
CA MET A 291 -3.38 -6.20 -5.08
C MET A 291 -4.39 -7.32 -5.38
N GLY A 292 -5.61 -6.96 -5.79
CA GLY A 292 -6.62 -7.95 -6.19
C GLY A 292 -6.19 -8.75 -7.41
N THR A 293 -5.70 -8.09 -8.46
CA THR A 293 -5.18 -8.78 -9.66
C THR A 293 -3.96 -9.63 -9.33
N SER A 294 -3.03 -9.09 -8.54
CA SER A 294 -1.83 -9.82 -8.11
C SER A 294 -2.19 -11.09 -7.34
N PHE A 295 -3.11 -11.00 -6.38
CA PHE A 295 -3.54 -12.15 -5.59
C PHE A 295 -4.25 -13.20 -6.46
N VAL A 296 -5.23 -12.77 -7.28
CA VAL A 296 -6.02 -13.70 -8.12
C VAL A 296 -5.13 -14.43 -9.13
N VAL A 297 -4.23 -13.72 -9.81
CA VAL A 297 -3.30 -14.33 -10.77
C VAL A 297 -2.33 -15.26 -10.06
N SER A 298 -1.77 -14.86 -8.91
CA SER A 298 -0.85 -15.71 -8.16
C SER A 298 -1.48 -17.02 -7.70
N VAL A 299 -2.67 -16.96 -7.07
CA VAL A 299 -3.37 -18.17 -6.62
C VAL A 299 -3.75 -19.05 -7.82
N PHE A 300 -4.24 -18.45 -8.90
CA PHE A 300 -4.60 -19.21 -10.08
C PHE A 300 -3.40 -19.94 -10.69
N LEU A 301 -2.25 -19.28 -10.80
CA LEU A 301 -1.02 -19.89 -11.32
C LEU A 301 -0.50 -21.01 -10.42
N GLN A 302 -0.52 -20.81 -9.10
CA GLN A 302 0.03 -21.78 -8.14
C GLN A 302 -0.94 -22.94 -7.91
N GLU A 303 -2.21 -22.68 -7.58
CA GLU A 303 -3.18 -23.69 -7.15
C GLU A 303 -3.90 -24.39 -8.31
N VAL A 304 -4.20 -23.65 -9.41
CA VAL A 304 -4.95 -24.22 -10.54
C VAL A 304 -4.02 -24.74 -11.63
N ARG A 305 -2.90 -24.00 -11.89
CA ARG A 305 -1.93 -24.37 -12.95
C ARG A 305 -0.71 -25.13 -12.41
N GLY A 306 -0.53 -25.24 -11.08
CA GLY A 306 0.58 -25.95 -10.44
C GLY A 306 1.95 -25.31 -10.69
N TYR A 307 2.03 -23.98 -10.85
CA TYR A 307 3.28 -23.29 -11.10
C TYR A 307 4.02 -23.04 -9.79
N SER A 308 5.35 -23.25 -9.82
CA SER A 308 6.23 -22.90 -8.70
C SER A 308 6.28 -21.38 -8.48
N ALA A 309 6.73 -20.96 -7.29
CA ALA A 309 6.87 -19.57 -6.91
C ALA A 309 7.75 -18.79 -7.91
N ILE A 310 8.88 -19.36 -8.37
CA ILE A 310 9.76 -18.71 -9.36
C ILE A 310 9.05 -18.53 -10.71
N LYS A 311 8.33 -19.53 -11.18
CA LYS A 311 7.61 -19.46 -12.47
C LYS A 311 6.53 -18.39 -12.42
N THR A 312 5.80 -18.33 -11.31
CA THR A 312 4.82 -17.28 -11.02
C THR A 312 5.49 -15.91 -10.97
N GLY A 313 6.62 -15.76 -10.25
CA GLY A 313 7.37 -14.51 -10.18
C GLY A 313 7.89 -14.01 -11.53
N VAL A 314 8.36 -14.92 -12.39
CA VAL A 314 8.78 -14.59 -13.76
C VAL A 314 7.61 -14.06 -14.60
N VAL A 315 6.42 -14.64 -14.47
CA VAL A 315 5.22 -14.14 -15.16
C VAL A 315 4.88 -12.72 -14.72
N PHE A 316 5.00 -12.42 -13.42
CA PHE A 316 4.78 -11.07 -12.89
C PHE A 316 5.82 -10.03 -13.36
N THR A 317 6.95 -10.44 -13.91
CA THR A 317 7.94 -9.51 -14.48
C THR A 317 7.34 -8.65 -15.59
N ALA A 318 6.34 -9.14 -16.33
CA ALA A 318 5.63 -8.35 -17.33
C ALA A 318 4.90 -7.14 -16.70
N ALA A 319 4.19 -7.34 -15.59
CA ALA A 319 3.55 -6.24 -14.86
C ALA A 319 4.58 -5.28 -14.24
N THR A 320 5.65 -5.84 -13.68
CA THR A 320 6.79 -5.10 -13.13
C THR A 320 7.40 -4.14 -14.12
N LEU A 321 7.75 -4.63 -15.30
CA LEU A 321 8.31 -3.82 -16.39
C LEU A 321 7.29 -2.76 -16.84
N GLY A 322 6.02 -3.12 -16.95
CA GLY A 322 4.93 -2.20 -17.25
C GLY A 322 4.87 -1.02 -16.27
N ILE A 323 4.87 -1.30 -14.96
CA ILE A 323 4.89 -0.27 -13.91
C ILE A 323 6.14 0.60 -14.02
N LEU A 324 7.31 -0.01 -14.19
CA LEU A 324 8.58 0.70 -14.28
C LEU A 324 8.61 1.66 -15.47
N PHE A 325 8.31 1.17 -16.67
CA PHE A 325 8.33 1.98 -17.90
C PHE A 325 7.32 3.12 -17.84
N SER A 326 6.09 2.87 -17.40
CA SER A 326 5.06 3.90 -17.32
C SER A 326 5.33 4.91 -16.20
N SER A 327 5.88 4.49 -15.07
CA SER A 327 6.28 5.41 -13.99
C SER A 327 7.42 6.33 -14.40
N LEU A 328 8.42 5.83 -15.14
CA LEU A 328 9.49 6.65 -15.70
C LEU A 328 8.97 7.62 -16.79
N ALA A 329 7.99 7.19 -17.59
CA ALA A 329 7.34 8.03 -18.57
C ALA A 329 6.40 9.06 -17.94
N ALA A 330 5.80 8.74 -16.78
CA ALA A 330 4.79 9.56 -16.12
C ALA A 330 5.28 10.99 -15.83
N GLU A 331 6.55 11.18 -15.43
CA GLU A 331 7.13 12.53 -15.24
C GLU A 331 7.14 13.36 -16.52
N ARG A 332 7.51 12.74 -17.65
CA ARG A 332 7.50 13.42 -18.96
C ARG A 332 6.08 13.68 -19.45
N LEU A 333 5.18 12.73 -19.24
CA LEU A 333 3.78 12.84 -19.61
C LEU A 333 3.05 13.88 -18.77
N ALA A 334 3.36 14.01 -17.48
CA ALA A 334 2.77 15.02 -16.58
C ALA A 334 3.12 16.47 -17.00
N LYS A 335 4.20 16.68 -17.76
CA LYS A 335 4.54 17.99 -18.35
C LYS A 335 3.68 18.35 -19.56
N ARG A 336 3.08 17.35 -20.22
CA ARG A 336 2.30 17.52 -21.48
C ARG A 336 0.80 17.34 -21.27
N TYR A 337 0.40 16.49 -20.36
CA TYR A 337 -1.01 16.09 -20.14
C TYR A 337 -1.46 16.43 -18.72
N ALA A 338 -2.75 16.76 -18.58
CA ALA A 338 -3.37 16.97 -17.29
C ALA A 338 -3.35 15.66 -16.46
N GLN A 339 -3.22 15.78 -15.14
CA GLN A 339 -3.19 14.62 -14.22
C GLN A 339 -4.43 13.75 -14.37
N ARG A 340 -5.62 14.35 -14.54
CA ARG A 340 -6.88 13.66 -14.86
C ARG A 340 -6.73 12.74 -16.09
N THR A 341 -6.14 13.23 -17.18
CA THR A 341 -5.96 12.43 -18.41
C THR A 341 -5.10 11.21 -18.17
N LEU A 342 -4.02 11.35 -17.39
CA LEU A 342 -3.15 10.23 -17.06
C LEU A 342 -3.85 9.19 -16.17
N ILE A 343 -4.66 9.64 -15.19
CA ILE A 343 -5.44 8.74 -14.33
C ILE A 343 -6.50 7.99 -15.16
N VAL A 344 -7.25 8.69 -16.02
CA VAL A 344 -8.25 8.07 -16.90
C VAL A 344 -7.60 7.05 -17.85
N ALA A 345 -6.51 7.44 -18.52
CA ALA A 345 -5.76 6.54 -19.40
C ALA A 345 -5.24 5.32 -18.64
N GLY A 346 -4.73 5.52 -17.42
CA GLY A 346 -4.29 4.44 -16.54
C GLY A 346 -5.39 3.44 -16.24
N PHE A 347 -6.60 3.90 -15.87
CA PHE A 347 -7.75 3.01 -15.66
C PHE A 347 -8.15 2.26 -16.93
N VAL A 348 -8.23 2.95 -18.08
CA VAL A 348 -8.59 2.31 -19.36
C VAL A 348 -7.60 1.21 -19.73
N ILE A 349 -6.30 1.48 -19.63
CA ILE A 349 -5.24 0.50 -19.94
C ILE A 349 -5.29 -0.66 -18.95
N THR A 350 -5.48 -0.40 -17.64
CA THR A 350 -5.59 -1.45 -16.62
C THR A 350 -6.80 -2.35 -16.87
N LEU A 351 -7.97 -1.76 -17.17
CA LEU A 351 -9.18 -2.50 -17.51
C LEU A 351 -9.00 -3.35 -18.76
N ALA A 352 -8.39 -2.79 -19.80
CA ALA A 352 -8.06 -3.56 -21.01
C ALA A 352 -7.14 -4.76 -20.69
N GLY A 353 -6.14 -4.54 -19.80
CA GLY A 353 -5.26 -5.61 -19.34
C GLY A 353 -5.99 -6.72 -18.58
N ILE A 354 -6.90 -6.36 -17.65
CA ILE A 354 -7.70 -7.34 -16.89
C ILE A 354 -8.65 -8.11 -17.83
N LEU A 355 -9.29 -7.44 -18.79
CA LEU A 355 -10.15 -8.09 -19.78
C LEU A 355 -9.35 -9.02 -20.71
N LEU A 356 -8.14 -8.63 -21.07
CA LEU A 356 -7.25 -9.46 -21.87
C LEU A 356 -6.80 -10.71 -21.08
N LEU A 357 -6.45 -10.57 -19.79
CA LEU A 357 -6.19 -11.70 -18.89
C LEU A 357 -7.40 -12.65 -18.84
N LEU A 358 -8.60 -12.10 -18.68
CA LEU A 358 -9.82 -12.89 -18.62
C LEU A 358 -10.07 -13.66 -19.93
N GLY A 359 -9.84 -13.03 -21.09
CA GLY A 359 -10.05 -13.63 -22.40
C GLY A 359 -8.99 -14.69 -22.75
N LEU A 360 -7.71 -14.33 -22.68
CA LEU A 360 -6.60 -15.20 -23.10
C LEU A 360 -6.40 -16.41 -22.19
N VAL A 361 -6.50 -16.23 -20.87
CA VAL A 361 -6.34 -17.33 -19.91
C VAL A 361 -7.43 -18.39 -20.04
N ARG A 362 -8.62 -18.02 -20.55
CA ARG A 362 -9.70 -18.97 -20.86
C ARG A 362 -9.54 -19.66 -22.20
N ALA A 363 -8.83 -19.03 -23.13
CA ALA A 363 -8.65 -19.52 -24.48
C ALA A 363 -7.46 -20.48 -24.64
N THR A 364 -6.46 -20.40 -23.76
CA THR A 364 -5.23 -21.21 -23.85
C THR A 364 -4.66 -21.53 -22.46
N ASP A 365 -3.95 -22.65 -22.41
CA ASP A 365 -3.21 -23.08 -21.20
C ASP A 365 -1.77 -22.56 -21.18
N ASP A 366 -1.34 -21.84 -22.22
CA ASP A 366 0.01 -21.31 -22.33
C ASP A 366 0.26 -20.18 -21.29
N VAL A 367 1.39 -20.27 -20.60
CA VAL A 367 1.86 -19.25 -19.66
C VAL A 367 2.03 -17.88 -20.31
N LEU A 368 2.37 -17.84 -21.59
CA LEU A 368 2.54 -16.61 -22.35
C LEU A 368 1.25 -15.80 -22.47
N ALA A 369 0.09 -16.43 -22.30
CA ALA A 369 -1.21 -15.75 -22.28
C ALA A 369 -1.37 -14.73 -21.14
N PHE A 370 -0.62 -14.87 -20.05
CA PHE A 370 -0.66 -13.91 -18.95
C PHE A 370 0.17 -12.63 -19.20
N LEU A 371 1.22 -12.73 -20.03
CA LEU A 371 2.20 -11.65 -20.18
C LEU A 371 1.60 -10.35 -20.75
N PRO A 372 0.83 -10.35 -21.86
CA PRO A 372 0.32 -9.10 -22.43
C PRO A 372 -0.71 -8.44 -21.52
N GLY A 373 -1.58 -9.21 -20.86
CA GLY A 373 -2.54 -8.68 -19.91
C GLY A 373 -1.87 -8.06 -18.68
N LEU A 374 -0.90 -8.75 -18.08
CA LEU A 374 -0.12 -8.24 -16.94
C LEU A 374 0.72 -7.02 -17.33
N ALA A 375 1.32 -7.00 -18.52
CA ALA A 375 2.04 -5.82 -19.00
C ALA A 375 1.13 -4.60 -19.11
N LEU A 376 -0.09 -4.75 -19.66
CA LEU A 376 -1.06 -3.66 -19.71
C LEU A 376 -1.53 -3.22 -18.32
N VAL A 377 -1.81 -4.17 -17.42
CA VAL A 377 -2.15 -3.85 -16.02
C VAL A 377 -1.03 -3.02 -15.39
N GLY A 378 0.22 -3.45 -15.55
CA GLY A 378 1.39 -2.72 -15.03
C GLY A 378 1.55 -1.33 -15.65
N LEU A 379 1.42 -1.21 -16.97
CA LEU A 379 1.49 0.06 -17.69
C LEU A 379 0.41 1.05 -17.20
N GLY A 380 -0.83 0.59 -17.08
CA GLY A 380 -1.94 1.42 -16.62
C GLY A 380 -1.77 1.88 -15.18
N LEU A 381 -1.44 0.94 -14.29
CA LEU A 381 -1.22 1.25 -12.87
C LEU A 381 -0.05 2.23 -12.68
N GLY A 382 1.10 1.98 -13.31
CA GLY A 382 2.27 2.85 -13.20
C GLY A 382 2.01 4.27 -13.74
N ALA A 383 1.22 4.41 -14.82
CA ALA A 383 0.88 5.71 -15.39
C ALA A 383 0.05 6.59 -14.44
N MET A 384 -0.79 5.97 -13.57
CA MET A 384 -1.66 6.73 -12.65
C MET A 384 -1.13 6.84 -11.22
N LEU A 385 -0.06 6.11 -10.83
CA LEU A 385 0.50 6.14 -9.47
C LEU A 385 0.86 7.56 -9.01
N THR A 386 1.73 8.22 -9.73
CA THR A 386 2.20 9.57 -9.40
C THR A 386 1.09 10.62 -9.55
N PRO A 387 0.32 10.67 -10.67
CA PRO A 387 -0.77 11.62 -10.81
C PRO A 387 -1.83 11.52 -9.71
N SER A 388 -2.23 10.32 -9.29
CA SER A 388 -3.23 10.13 -8.23
C SER A 388 -2.79 10.74 -6.91
N VAL A 389 -1.54 10.46 -6.49
CA VAL A 389 -0.96 11.04 -5.26
C VAL A 389 -0.84 12.56 -5.37
N ASN A 390 -0.39 13.07 -6.52
CA ASN A 390 -0.23 14.51 -6.73
C ASN A 390 -1.55 15.26 -6.64
N VAL A 391 -2.65 14.73 -7.21
CA VAL A 391 -3.98 15.36 -7.10
C VAL A 391 -4.41 15.45 -5.64
N VAL A 392 -4.24 14.38 -4.86
CA VAL A 392 -4.59 14.38 -3.43
C VAL A 392 -3.77 15.44 -2.67
N GLN A 393 -2.45 15.43 -2.84
CA GLN A 393 -1.56 16.31 -2.08
C GLN A 393 -1.68 17.78 -2.49
N SER A 394 -1.84 18.08 -3.78
CA SER A 394 -1.98 19.46 -4.26
C SER A 394 -3.33 20.10 -3.95
N SER A 395 -4.30 19.33 -3.44
CA SER A 395 -5.62 19.83 -3.05
C SER A 395 -5.63 20.60 -1.72
N PHE A 396 -4.50 20.61 -0.98
CA PHE A 396 -4.41 21.25 0.33
C PHE A 396 -3.09 22.00 0.53
N PRO A 397 -3.10 23.07 1.37
CA PRO A 397 -1.91 23.85 1.69
C PRO A 397 -0.87 23.05 2.49
N GLU A 398 0.37 23.53 2.53
CA GLU A 398 1.52 22.87 3.20
C GLU A 398 1.26 22.49 4.67
N ALA A 399 0.47 23.29 5.38
CA ALA A 399 0.14 23.04 6.79
C ALA A 399 -0.61 21.71 7.03
N LEU A 400 -1.36 21.21 6.04
CA LEU A 400 -2.14 19.97 6.10
C LEU A 400 -1.46 18.77 5.41
N GLN A 401 -0.25 18.95 4.87
CA GLN A 401 0.42 17.89 4.10
C GLN A 401 0.71 16.61 4.93
N GLY A 402 0.95 16.74 6.24
CA GLY A 402 1.11 15.59 7.12
C GLY A 402 -0.16 14.75 7.23
N GLU A 403 -1.31 15.40 7.44
CA GLU A 403 -2.62 14.73 7.56
C GLU A 403 -3.04 14.09 6.23
N ILE A 404 -2.92 14.83 5.13
CA ILE A 404 -3.35 14.34 3.82
C ILE A 404 -2.45 13.21 3.31
N SER A 405 -1.14 13.24 3.62
CA SER A 405 -0.23 12.16 3.30
C SER A 405 -0.56 10.89 4.07
N GLY A 406 -0.84 11.01 5.38
CA GLY A 406 -1.29 9.89 6.21
C GLY A 406 -2.61 9.29 5.71
N LEU A 407 -3.59 10.14 5.40
CA LEU A 407 -4.88 9.73 4.83
C LEU A 407 -4.71 9.03 3.47
N SER A 408 -3.94 9.62 2.57
CA SER A 408 -3.65 9.06 1.25
C SER A 408 -3.04 7.65 1.34
N ARG A 409 -2.06 7.45 2.23
CA ARG A 409 -1.44 6.15 2.45
C ARG A 409 -2.38 5.14 3.11
N SER A 410 -3.16 5.57 4.09
CA SER A 410 -4.19 4.73 4.72
C SER A 410 -5.21 4.24 3.68
N VAL A 411 -5.71 5.14 2.83
CA VAL A 411 -6.66 4.83 1.75
C VAL A 411 -6.07 3.88 0.72
N SER A 412 -4.78 4.03 0.38
CA SER A 412 -4.06 3.11 -0.52
C SER A 412 -3.98 1.69 0.06
N ASN A 413 -3.55 1.58 1.33
CA ASN A 413 -3.42 0.27 2.00
C ASN A 413 -4.80 -0.38 2.23
N LEU A 414 -5.83 0.42 2.52
CA LEU A 414 -7.21 -0.06 2.62
C LEU A 414 -7.71 -0.61 1.26
N GLY A 415 -7.39 0.08 0.16
CA GLY A 415 -7.66 -0.40 -1.20
C GLY A 415 -6.97 -1.73 -1.47
N SER A 416 -5.69 -1.84 -1.13
CA SER A 416 -4.93 -3.10 -1.23
C SER A 416 -5.57 -4.24 -0.43
N SER A 417 -5.97 -3.95 0.81
CA SER A 417 -6.66 -4.91 1.68
C SER A 417 -8.01 -5.34 1.10
N PHE A 418 -8.82 -4.40 0.58
CA PHE A 418 -10.07 -4.70 -0.11
C PHE A 418 -9.86 -5.55 -1.36
N GLY A 419 -8.83 -5.24 -2.17
CA GLY A 419 -8.52 -6.01 -3.37
C GLY A 419 -8.24 -7.48 -3.06
N THR A 420 -7.37 -7.73 -2.10
CA THR A 420 -7.04 -9.10 -1.64
C THR A 420 -8.26 -9.77 -0.99
N ALA A 421 -8.99 -9.06 -0.12
CA ALA A 421 -10.14 -9.61 0.57
C ALA A 421 -11.29 -9.97 -0.40
N ILE A 422 -11.71 -9.03 -1.25
CA ILE A 422 -12.87 -9.22 -2.13
C ILE A 422 -12.55 -10.22 -3.24
N ALA A 423 -11.53 -9.94 -4.05
CA ALA A 423 -11.21 -10.77 -5.19
C ALA A 423 -10.70 -12.16 -4.76
N GLY A 424 -9.91 -12.21 -3.67
CA GLY A 424 -9.41 -13.45 -3.13
C GLY A 424 -10.52 -14.31 -2.51
N THR A 425 -11.46 -13.73 -1.77
CA THR A 425 -12.60 -14.50 -1.22
C THR A 425 -13.46 -15.09 -2.33
N ILE A 426 -13.72 -14.37 -3.42
CA ILE A 426 -14.45 -14.88 -4.58
C ILE A 426 -13.69 -16.05 -5.20
N LEU A 427 -12.39 -15.88 -5.42
CA LEU A 427 -11.55 -16.93 -6.01
C LEU A 427 -11.54 -18.19 -5.13
N VAL A 428 -11.25 -18.03 -3.84
CA VAL A 428 -11.06 -19.14 -2.91
C VAL A 428 -12.38 -19.86 -2.61
N SER A 429 -13.53 -19.17 -2.54
CA SER A 429 -14.83 -19.79 -2.28
C SER A 429 -15.31 -20.74 -3.37
N VAL A 430 -14.78 -20.62 -4.59
CA VAL A 430 -15.18 -21.42 -5.77
C VAL A 430 -13.96 -22.05 -6.46
N ILE A 431 -12.82 -22.14 -5.75
CA ILE A 431 -11.53 -22.57 -6.33
C ILE A 431 -11.61 -23.95 -7.00
N ALA A 432 -12.47 -24.84 -6.52
CA ALA A 432 -12.73 -26.15 -7.12
C ALA A 432 -13.23 -26.05 -8.58
N ASN A 433 -13.80 -24.91 -9.00
CA ASN A 433 -14.23 -24.64 -10.36
C ASN A 433 -13.15 -23.91 -11.20
N GLY A 434 -11.91 -23.80 -10.73
CA GLY A 434 -10.74 -23.29 -11.43
C GLY A 434 -11.00 -22.04 -12.30
N ASN A 435 -11.16 -22.22 -13.60
CA ASN A 435 -11.35 -21.14 -14.55
C ASN A 435 -12.59 -20.26 -14.28
N ARG A 436 -13.67 -20.80 -13.69
CA ARG A 436 -14.87 -20.00 -13.36
C ARG A 436 -14.62 -19.10 -12.16
N ALA A 437 -13.95 -19.61 -11.13
CA ALA A 437 -13.58 -18.82 -9.95
C ALA A 437 -12.69 -17.64 -10.32
N TYR A 438 -11.67 -17.91 -11.15
CA TYR A 438 -10.80 -16.88 -11.73
C TYR A 438 -11.61 -15.83 -12.51
N ALA A 439 -12.52 -16.29 -13.39
CA ALA A 439 -13.31 -15.37 -14.20
C ALA A 439 -14.20 -14.45 -13.36
N TRP A 440 -14.88 -14.96 -12.33
CA TRP A 440 -15.70 -14.15 -11.45
C TRP A 440 -14.88 -13.13 -10.65
N ALA A 441 -13.72 -13.54 -10.11
CA ALA A 441 -12.83 -12.61 -9.42
C ALA A 441 -12.37 -11.48 -10.34
N MET A 442 -11.98 -11.80 -11.60
CA MET A 442 -11.59 -10.79 -12.59
C MET A 442 -12.74 -9.86 -12.99
N VAL A 443 -13.96 -10.40 -13.17
CA VAL A 443 -15.14 -9.57 -13.48
C VAL A 443 -15.43 -8.57 -12.35
N VAL A 444 -15.32 -8.99 -11.10
CA VAL A 444 -15.51 -8.08 -9.97
C VAL A 444 -14.46 -6.98 -9.95
N LEU A 445 -13.20 -7.30 -10.25
CA LEU A 445 -12.14 -6.28 -10.40
C LEU A 445 -12.44 -5.30 -11.54
N VAL A 446 -12.98 -5.78 -12.68
CA VAL A 446 -13.44 -4.90 -13.77
C VAL A 446 -14.53 -3.94 -13.29
N VAL A 447 -15.52 -4.43 -12.53
CA VAL A 447 -16.60 -3.58 -11.99
C VAL A 447 -16.02 -2.46 -11.09
N PHE A 448 -15.12 -2.80 -10.16
CA PHE A 448 -14.43 -1.77 -9.36
C PHE A 448 -13.60 -0.82 -10.22
N GLY A 449 -12.92 -1.33 -11.23
CA GLY A 449 -12.16 -0.51 -12.17
C GLY A 449 -13.02 0.48 -12.94
N LEU A 450 -14.25 0.09 -13.33
CA LEU A 450 -15.23 1.00 -13.94
C LEU A 450 -15.69 2.10 -12.97
N VAL A 451 -15.88 1.77 -11.69
CA VAL A 451 -16.17 2.77 -10.64
C VAL A 451 -15.00 3.76 -10.51
N GLY A 452 -13.75 3.25 -10.50
CA GLY A 452 -12.54 4.08 -10.48
C GLY A 452 -12.42 4.98 -11.71
N LEU A 453 -12.71 4.45 -12.89
CA LEU A 453 -12.76 5.21 -14.14
C LEU A 453 -13.84 6.32 -14.08
N GLY A 454 -15.03 6.00 -13.57
CA GLY A 454 -16.10 6.96 -13.35
C GLY A 454 -15.66 8.10 -12.42
N ALA A 455 -15.03 7.78 -11.29
CA ALA A 455 -14.47 8.78 -10.38
C ALA A 455 -13.38 9.63 -11.06
N ALA A 456 -12.50 9.01 -11.87
CA ALA A 456 -11.46 9.70 -12.62
C ALA A 456 -12.02 10.68 -13.67
N LEU A 457 -13.11 10.30 -14.34
CA LEU A 457 -13.80 11.17 -15.31
C LEU A 457 -14.46 12.39 -14.66
N LEU A 458 -14.81 12.30 -13.37
CA LEU A 458 -15.39 13.40 -12.60
C LEU A 458 -14.32 14.34 -12.01
N LEU A 459 -13.04 14.01 -12.07
CA LEU A 459 -11.95 14.91 -11.66
C LEU A 459 -11.91 16.17 -12.53
N PRO A 460 -11.57 17.34 -11.99
CA PRO A 460 -11.41 18.56 -12.77
C PRO A 460 -10.22 18.42 -13.74
N ALA A 461 -10.35 19.04 -14.94
CA ALA A 461 -9.31 18.98 -15.95
C ALA A 461 -8.00 19.70 -15.50
N ARG A 462 -8.13 20.75 -14.70
CA ARG A 462 -7.01 21.46 -14.03
C ARG A 462 -7.28 21.45 -12.53
N VAL A 463 -6.30 21.03 -11.75
CA VAL A 463 -6.33 21.16 -10.28
C VAL A 463 -5.83 22.58 -9.99
N GLU A 464 -6.71 23.47 -9.55
CA GLU A 464 -6.30 24.77 -9.01
C GLU A 464 -5.50 24.49 -7.73
N ARG A 465 -4.28 25.04 -7.68
CA ARG A 465 -3.47 24.99 -6.44
C ARG A 465 -4.15 25.88 -5.40
N ALA A 466 -4.54 25.29 -4.28
CA ALA A 466 -5.07 26.00 -3.13
C ALA A 466 -3.95 26.76 -2.39
#